data_65edce2474ed8d65d13f1e408f66f97e
#
_entry.id   65edce2474ed8d65d13f1e408f66f97e
#
_cell.length_a   1.000
_cell.length_b   1.000
_cell.length_c   1.000
_cell.angle_alpha   90.00
_cell.angle_beta   90.00
_cell.angle_gamma   90.00
#
_symmetry.space_group_name_H-M   'P 1'
#
loop_
_entity.id
_entity.type
_entity.pdbx_description
1 polymer ?
#
loop_
_entity_poly.entity_id
_entity_poly.type
_entity_poly.pdbx_seq_one_letter_code
_entity_poly.pdbx_strand_id
1 'polypeptide(L)'
;RNITVSTCGLVPRIRDLAKEDLQITLALSLHASSQEKRLELMPVAKAYEIHEVVEALRDYFEETGRRVTFEYSLVAGVNDSEEDAKQLSELIRGINCHVNLIPVNPIKERDFVQPDGKAVQEFKNKLEKCRINVTIRREMGRDIDGACGQLRKRYSERQDS
;
A
#
# COMPACT_ATOMS: atom_id res chain seq x y z
N ARG A 1 -0.95 -3.30 25.21
CA ARG A 1 -1.14 -4.24 24.11
C ARG A 1 -1.30 -3.49 22.78
N ASN A 2 -0.53 -3.87 21.80
CA ASN A 2 -0.59 -3.23 20.48
C ASN A 2 -1.62 -3.91 19.61
N ILE A 3 -2.53 -3.09 19.07
CA ILE A 3 -3.55 -3.55 18.14
C ILE A 3 -3.24 -2.91 16.80
N THR A 4 -3.26 -3.70 15.73
CA THR A 4 -3.09 -3.20 14.38
C THR A 4 -4.44 -3.23 13.68
N VAL A 5 -4.84 -2.08 13.14
CA VAL A 5 -6.08 -1.96 12.37
C VAL A 5 -5.71 -1.66 10.93
N SER A 6 -6.20 -2.49 10.01
CA SER A 6 -5.97 -2.28 8.59
C SER A 6 -7.15 -1.53 7.98
N THR A 7 -6.86 -0.60 7.09
CA THR A 7 -7.90 0.19 6.43
C THR A 7 -7.58 0.33 4.95
N CYS A 8 -8.63 0.45 4.15
CA CYS A 8 -8.49 0.76 2.72
C CYS A 8 -8.62 2.26 2.47
N GLY A 9 -8.68 3.06 3.52
CA GLY A 9 -8.65 4.51 3.38
C GLY A 9 -9.99 5.21 3.55
N LEU A 10 -10.80 4.76 4.51
CA LEU A 10 -12.02 5.49 4.87
C LEU A 10 -11.62 6.63 5.80
N VAL A 11 -11.51 7.82 5.25
CA VAL A 11 -11.01 8.99 5.96
C VAL A 11 -11.73 9.27 7.28
N PRO A 12 -13.08 9.26 7.34
CA PRO A 12 -13.75 9.49 8.62
C PRO A 12 -13.36 8.49 9.70
N ARG A 13 -13.16 7.22 9.33
CA ARG A 13 -12.75 6.20 10.29
C ARG A 13 -11.34 6.45 10.81
N ILE A 14 -10.45 6.89 9.93
CA ILE A 14 -9.08 7.21 10.33
C ILE A 14 -9.10 8.35 11.34
N ARG A 15 -9.89 9.37 11.09
CA ARG A 15 -9.99 10.52 11.98
C ARG A 15 -10.65 10.15 13.32
N ASP A 16 -11.63 9.25 13.29
CA ASP A 16 -12.26 8.77 14.52
C ASP A 16 -11.28 7.99 15.38
N LEU A 17 -10.46 7.13 14.73
CA LEU A 17 -9.46 6.36 15.45
C LEU A 17 -8.39 7.25 16.08
N ALA A 18 -8.07 8.38 15.45
CA ALA A 18 -7.10 9.32 16.00
C ALA A 18 -7.57 9.94 17.31
N LYS A 19 -8.88 10.02 17.50
CA LYS A 19 -9.47 10.59 18.71
C LYS A 19 -9.63 9.57 19.84
N GLU A 20 -9.51 8.28 19.51
CA GLU A 20 -9.60 7.24 20.51
C GLU A 20 -8.31 7.19 21.33
N ASP A 21 -8.45 7.03 22.64
CA ASP A 21 -7.28 6.90 23.51
C ASP A 21 -6.82 5.44 23.58
N LEU A 22 -6.60 4.87 22.40
CA LEU A 22 -6.18 3.49 22.27
C LEU A 22 -4.82 3.42 21.59
N GLN A 23 -4.05 2.41 21.93
CA GLN A 23 -2.75 2.19 21.29
C GLN A 23 -2.95 1.37 20.02
N ILE A 24 -3.34 2.05 18.94
CA ILE A 24 -3.63 1.42 17.67
C ILE A 24 -2.56 1.78 16.65
N THR A 25 -1.97 0.76 16.02
CA THR A 25 -1.12 0.95 14.86
C THR A 25 -2.01 0.88 13.63
N LEU A 26 -2.02 1.95 12.85
CA LEU A 26 -2.87 2.02 11.68
C LEU A 26 -2.09 1.59 10.45
N ALA A 27 -2.65 0.66 9.69
CA ALA A 27 -2.06 0.17 8.46
C ALA A 27 -2.99 0.48 7.29
N LEU A 28 -2.46 1.16 6.28
CA LEU A 28 -3.24 1.52 5.09
C LEU A 28 -2.84 0.64 3.92
N SER A 29 -3.82 0.01 3.31
CA SER A 29 -3.63 -0.70 2.03
C SER A 29 -3.57 0.34 0.92
N LEU A 30 -2.36 0.75 0.57
CA LEU A 30 -2.14 1.83 -0.39
C LEU A 30 -2.07 1.31 -1.83
N HIS A 31 -1.15 0.38 -2.06
CA HIS A 31 -0.96 -0.38 -3.31
C HIS A 31 -0.67 0.42 -4.57
N ALA A 32 -0.58 1.73 -4.48
CA ALA A 32 -0.19 2.57 -5.61
C ALA A 32 0.36 3.89 -5.11
N SER A 33 1.06 4.59 -5.97
CA SER A 33 1.65 5.89 -5.64
C SER A 33 0.90 7.05 -6.29
N SER A 34 -0.12 6.76 -7.10
CA SER A 34 -0.94 7.77 -7.74
C SER A 34 -2.40 7.38 -7.65
N GLN A 35 -3.27 8.37 -7.72
CA GLN A 35 -4.71 8.15 -7.68
C GLN A 35 -5.17 7.31 -8.88
N GLU A 36 -4.60 7.57 -10.04
CA GLU A 36 -4.96 6.85 -11.25
C GLU A 36 -4.73 5.35 -11.11
N LYS A 37 -3.54 4.95 -10.68
CA LYS A 37 -3.21 3.53 -10.49
C LYS A 37 -3.99 2.93 -9.34
N ARG A 38 -4.22 3.69 -8.29
CA ARG A 38 -4.95 3.19 -7.14
C ARG A 38 -6.40 2.89 -7.50
N LEU A 39 -7.02 3.74 -8.31
CA LEU A 39 -8.39 3.51 -8.78
C LEU A 39 -8.49 2.23 -9.60
N GLU A 40 -7.47 1.90 -10.38
CA GLU A 40 -7.45 0.69 -11.16
C GLU A 40 -7.37 -0.56 -10.30
N LEU A 41 -6.62 -0.48 -9.20
CA LEU A 41 -6.38 -1.62 -8.33
C LEU A 41 -7.43 -1.78 -7.24
N MET A 42 -8.04 -0.68 -6.80
CA MET A 42 -8.96 -0.67 -5.67
C MET A 42 -10.16 0.23 -5.94
N PRO A 43 -11.37 -0.33 -6.09
CA PRO A 43 -12.57 0.50 -6.33
C PRO A 43 -12.87 1.46 -5.18
N VAL A 44 -12.56 1.06 -3.96
CA VAL A 44 -12.82 1.89 -2.78
C VAL A 44 -12.08 3.22 -2.86
N ALA A 45 -11.04 3.30 -3.70
CA ALA A 45 -10.29 4.54 -3.88
C ALA A 45 -11.13 5.67 -4.48
N LYS A 46 -12.29 5.36 -5.05
CA LYS A 46 -13.21 6.39 -5.54
C LYS A 46 -13.79 7.25 -4.42
N ALA A 47 -13.92 6.68 -3.23
CA ALA A 47 -14.51 7.40 -2.12
C ALA A 47 -13.62 8.53 -1.62
N TYR A 48 -12.30 8.32 -1.64
CA TYR A 48 -11.35 9.30 -1.13
C TYR A 48 -10.10 9.30 -2.00
N GLU A 49 -9.70 10.47 -2.44
CA GLU A 49 -8.51 10.63 -3.27
C GLU A 49 -7.25 10.31 -2.46
N ILE A 50 -6.23 9.78 -3.13
CA ILE A 50 -5.03 9.27 -2.46
C ILE A 50 -4.36 10.31 -1.54
N HIS A 51 -4.31 11.57 -1.96
CA HIS A 51 -3.70 12.61 -1.14
C HIS A 51 -4.51 12.88 0.12
N GLU A 52 -5.82 12.78 0.02
CA GLU A 52 -6.71 12.96 1.16
C GLU A 52 -6.51 11.85 2.19
N VAL A 53 -6.37 10.62 1.72
CA VAL A 53 -6.13 9.47 2.59
C VAL A 53 -4.77 9.58 3.28
N VAL A 54 -3.74 9.93 2.52
CA VAL A 54 -2.39 10.08 3.08
C VAL A 54 -2.35 11.22 4.08
N GLU A 55 -3.06 12.32 3.79
CA GLU A 55 -3.12 13.45 4.70
C GLU A 55 -3.80 13.07 6.02
N ALA A 56 -4.85 12.23 5.93
CA ALA A 56 -5.51 11.73 7.14
C ALA A 56 -4.54 10.89 8.00
N LEU A 57 -3.66 10.11 7.35
CA LEU A 57 -2.66 9.34 8.07
C LEU A 57 -1.56 10.22 8.66
N ARG A 58 -1.21 11.29 7.96
CA ARG A 58 -0.27 12.27 8.49
C ARG A 58 -0.83 12.90 9.75
N ASP A 59 -2.11 13.31 9.71
CA ASP A 59 -2.78 13.88 10.87
C ASP A 59 -2.88 12.86 12.00
N TYR A 60 -3.13 11.60 11.68
CA TYR A 60 -3.17 10.53 12.66
C TYR A 60 -1.83 10.42 13.39
N PHE A 61 -0.74 10.42 12.64
CA PHE A 61 0.58 10.38 13.24
C PHE A 61 0.83 11.60 14.13
N GLU A 62 0.50 12.79 13.65
CA GLU A 62 0.73 14.01 14.41
C GLU A 62 -0.09 14.05 15.70
N GLU A 63 -1.31 13.56 15.65
CA GLU A 63 -2.20 13.56 16.80
C GLU A 63 -1.85 12.48 17.82
N THR A 64 -1.49 11.29 17.36
CA THR A 64 -1.26 10.15 18.24
C THR A 64 0.21 9.92 18.58
N GLY A 65 1.13 10.44 17.77
CA GLY A 65 2.55 10.16 17.88
C GLY A 65 2.93 8.76 17.45
N ARG A 66 2.01 8.01 16.86
CA ARG A 66 2.24 6.62 16.49
C ARG A 66 2.61 6.48 15.05
N ARG A 67 3.63 5.66 14.78
CA ARG A 67 4.06 5.35 13.42
C ARG A 67 2.92 4.63 12.69
N VAL A 68 2.71 5.02 11.43
CA VAL A 68 1.72 4.36 10.57
C VAL A 68 2.41 3.40 9.62
N THR A 69 1.66 2.46 9.09
CA THR A 69 2.18 1.46 8.15
C THR A 69 1.44 1.59 6.83
N PHE A 70 2.20 1.54 5.73
CA PHE A 70 1.62 1.47 4.39
C PHE A 70 1.90 0.10 3.80
N GLU A 71 0.87 -0.57 3.33
CA GLU A 71 1.01 -1.85 2.66
C GLU A 71 0.95 -1.63 1.16
N TYR A 72 1.91 -2.20 0.44
CA TYR A 72 2.05 -1.96 -1.00
C TYR A 72 2.34 -3.29 -1.67
N SER A 73 1.35 -3.80 -2.40
CA SER A 73 1.51 -5.03 -3.16
C SER A 73 2.21 -4.72 -4.47
N LEU A 74 3.37 -5.34 -4.69
CA LEU A 74 4.14 -5.13 -5.91
C LEU A 74 3.70 -6.10 -7.00
N VAL A 75 3.23 -5.54 -8.11
CA VAL A 75 2.79 -6.30 -9.27
C VAL A 75 3.69 -5.91 -10.44
N ALA A 76 4.36 -6.90 -11.02
CA ALA A 76 5.29 -6.66 -12.12
C ALA A 76 4.62 -5.92 -13.28
N GLY A 77 5.24 -4.84 -13.73
CA GLY A 77 4.74 -4.07 -14.86
C GLY A 77 3.56 -3.16 -14.56
N VAL A 78 3.06 -3.16 -13.33
CA VAL A 78 1.90 -2.35 -12.95
C VAL A 78 2.31 -1.20 -12.03
N ASN A 79 2.94 -1.52 -10.91
CA ASN A 79 3.27 -0.52 -9.90
C ASN A 79 4.67 -0.68 -9.31
N ASP A 80 5.57 -1.34 -10.02
CA ASP A 80 6.90 -1.66 -9.52
C ASP A 80 8.03 -0.86 -10.20
N SER A 81 7.70 0.18 -10.94
CA SER A 81 8.71 0.96 -11.65
C SER A 81 9.48 1.89 -10.72
N GLU A 82 10.61 2.38 -11.22
CA GLU A 82 11.39 3.38 -10.48
C GLU A 82 10.59 4.65 -10.25
N GLU A 83 9.77 5.05 -11.23
CA GLU A 83 8.89 6.21 -11.10
C GLU A 83 7.86 6.00 -10.01
N ASP A 84 7.30 4.79 -9.92
CA ASP A 84 6.37 4.45 -8.84
C ASP A 84 7.02 4.60 -7.47
N ALA A 85 8.25 4.15 -7.32
CA ALA A 85 8.98 4.28 -6.07
C ALA A 85 9.23 5.74 -5.73
N LYS A 86 9.59 6.54 -6.72
CA LYS A 86 9.82 7.96 -6.53
C LYS A 86 8.55 8.68 -6.10
N GLN A 87 7.45 8.40 -6.78
CA GLN A 87 6.15 9.01 -6.43
C GLN A 87 5.72 8.61 -5.04
N LEU A 88 5.93 7.35 -4.67
CA LEU A 88 5.59 6.88 -3.33
C LEU A 88 6.39 7.62 -2.27
N SER A 89 7.70 7.76 -2.49
CA SER A 89 8.54 8.45 -1.52
C SER A 89 8.14 9.92 -1.34
N GLU A 90 7.71 10.56 -2.41
CA GLU A 90 7.24 11.95 -2.34
C GLU A 90 5.89 12.04 -1.61
N LEU A 91 5.01 11.09 -1.90
CA LEU A 91 3.66 11.07 -1.32
C LEU A 91 3.67 10.95 0.20
N ILE A 92 4.54 10.09 0.73
CA ILE A 92 4.57 9.81 2.18
C ILE A 92 5.70 10.54 2.89
N ARG A 93 6.32 11.48 2.22
CA ARG A 93 7.44 12.22 2.78
C ARG A 93 7.03 12.96 4.05
N GLY A 94 7.87 12.88 5.07
CA GLY A 94 7.63 13.57 6.34
C GLY A 94 6.73 12.84 7.31
N ILE A 95 6.17 11.71 6.92
CA ILE A 95 5.36 10.88 7.81
C ILE A 95 6.27 9.82 8.44
N ASN A 96 6.21 9.67 9.76
CA ASN A 96 6.92 8.58 10.40
C ASN A 96 6.16 7.29 10.11
N CYS A 97 6.65 6.54 9.14
CA CYS A 97 5.92 5.39 8.63
C CYS A 97 6.85 4.22 8.33
N HIS A 98 6.21 3.07 8.15
CA HIS A 98 6.86 1.85 7.72
C HIS A 98 6.13 1.36 6.47
N VAL A 99 6.86 0.93 5.45
CA VAL A 99 6.27 0.39 4.23
C VAL A 99 6.51 -1.11 4.18
N ASN A 100 5.44 -1.88 4.07
CA ASN A 100 5.52 -3.31 3.81
C ASN A 100 5.33 -3.53 2.32
N LEU A 101 6.38 -3.99 1.65
CA LEU A 101 6.32 -4.39 0.25
C LEU A 101 5.93 -5.86 0.19
N ILE A 102 4.87 -6.14 -0.51
CA ILE A 102 4.32 -7.49 -0.59
C ILE A 102 4.37 -7.93 -2.05
N PRO A 103 5.44 -8.64 -2.48
CA PRO A 103 5.50 -9.13 -3.85
C PRO A 103 4.34 -10.10 -4.09
N VAL A 104 3.63 -9.88 -5.18
CA VAL A 104 2.50 -10.73 -5.54
C VAL A 104 3.02 -12.08 -5.99
N ASN A 105 2.58 -13.15 -5.33
CA ASN A 105 2.99 -14.49 -5.71
C ASN A 105 2.33 -14.90 -7.02
N PRO A 106 3.05 -15.61 -7.90
CA PRO A 106 2.44 -16.10 -9.12
C PRO A 106 1.35 -17.10 -8.78
N ILE A 107 0.21 -16.98 -9.43
CA ILE A 107 -0.88 -17.92 -9.31
C ILE A 107 -0.94 -18.70 -10.61
N LYS A 108 -1.47 -19.92 -10.54
CA LYS A 108 -1.45 -20.83 -11.68
C LYS A 108 -2.09 -20.26 -12.94
N GLU A 109 -3.02 -19.35 -12.83
CA GLU A 109 -3.67 -18.75 -13.99
C GLU A 109 -2.85 -17.66 -14.68
N ARG A 110 -1.74 -17.28 -14.12
CA ARG A 110 -0.73 -16.44 -14.76
C ARG A 110 -1.16 -15.07 -15.24
N ASP A 111 -2.20 -14.49 -14.67
CA ASP A 111 -2.61 -13.15 -15.05
C ASP A 111 -1.64 -12.10 -14.51
N PHE A 112 -0.96 -12.41 -13.41
CA PHE A 112 0.08 -11.56 -12.86
C PHE A 112 1.40 -12.30 -12.83
N VAL A 113 2.46 -11.57 -13.13
CA VAL A 113 3.82 -12.07 -13.02
C VAL A 113 4.40 -11.56 -11.70
N GLN A 114 5.05 -12.43 -10.96
CA GLN A 114 5.74 -12.03 -9.74
C GLN A 114 6.91 -11.12 -10.12
N PRO A 115 7.09 -9.97 -9.44
CA PRO A 115 8.27 -9.15 -9.66
C PRO A 115 9.51 -9.97 -9.36
N ASP A 116 10.56 -9.84 -10.19
CA ASP A 116 11.78 -10.57 -9.89
C ASP A 116 12.44 -9.97 -8.64
N GLY A 117 13.32 -10.76 -8.02
CA GLY A 117 13.95 -10.36 -6.76
C GLY A 117 14.77 -9.08 -6.89
N LYS A 118 15.35 -8.85 -8.07
CA LYS A 118 16.12 -7.65 -8.33
C LYS A 118 15.22 -6.41 -8.35
N ALA A 119 14.07 -6.51 -9.03
CA ALA A 119 13.14 -5.39 -9.10
C ALA A 119 12.60 -5.04 -7.72
N VAL A 120 12.27 -6.05 -6.91
CA VAL A 120 11.79 -5.84 -5.55
C VAL A 120 12.87 -5.12 -4.72
N GLN A 121 14.10 -5.60 -4.82
CA GLN A 121 15.21 -5.02 -4.06
C GLN A 121 15.50 -3.58 -4.50
N GLU A 122 15.43 -3.29 -5.79
CA GLU A 122 15.64 -1.94 -6.30
C GLU A 122 14.56 -0.98 -5.81
N PHE A 123 13.30 -1.43 -5.79
CA PHE A 123 12.20 -0.64 -5.27
C PHE A 123 12.42 -0.31 -3.79
N LYS A 124 12.78 -1.33 -3.01
CA LYS A 124 13.09 -1.16 -1.60
C LYS A 124 14.25 -0.17 -1.40
N ASN A 125 15.33 -0.35 -2.16
CA ASN A 125 16.50 0.50 -2.03
C ASN A 125 16.18 1.96 -2.34
N LYS A 126 15.34 2.21 -3.33
CA LYS A 126 14.93 3.56 -3.68
C LYS A 126 14.20 4.23 -2.53
N LEU A 127 13.29 3.51 -1.88
CA LEU A 127 12.57 4.03 -0.73
C LEU A 127 13.50 4.26 0.46
N GLU A 128 14.43 3.35 0.69
CA GLU A 128 15.37 3.48 1.80
C GLU A 128 16.31 4.68 1.62
N LYS A 129 16.66 5.01 0.39
CA LYS A 129 17.44 6.21 0.11
C LYS A 129 16.70 7.48 0.51
N CYS A 130 15.39 7.41 0.56
CA CYS A 130 14.55 8.53 1.00
C CYS A 130 14.24 8.46 2.49
N ARG A 131 14.97 7.62 3.23
CA ARG A 131 14.85 7.46 4.68
C ARG A 131 13.50 6.88 5.11
N ILE A 132 12.95 6.01 4.28
CA ILE A 132 11.71 5.30 4.57
C ILE A 132 12.07 3.89 5.02
N ASN A 133 11.50 3.46 6.14
CA ASN A 133 11.70 2.09 6.62
C ASN A 133 10.87 1.14 5.77
N VAL A 134 11.50 0.10 5.23
CA VAL A 134 10.84 -0.82 4.32
C VAL A 134 11.13 -2.25 4.75
N THR A 135 10.09 -3.08 4.71
CA THR A 135 10.22 -4.52 4.92
C THR A 135 9.60 -5.22 3.72
N ILE A 136 10.24 -6.26 3.24
CA ILE A 136 9.67 -7.12 2.21
C ILE A 136 8.96 -8.25 2.94
N ARG A 137 7.65 -8.37 2.73
CA ARG A 137 6.84 -9.37 3.38
C ARG A 137 6.42 -10.40 2.36
N ARG A 138 6.90 -11.61 2.52
CA ARG A 138 6.51 -12.71 1.64
C ARG A 138 5.41 -13.48 2.34
N GLU A 139 4.20 -13.25 1.90
CA GLU A 139 3.08 -13.92 2.48
C GLU A 139 2.71 -15.15 1.68
N MET A 140 2.56 -16.23 2.39
CA MET A 140 2.10 -17.49 1.82
C MET A 140 0.66 -17.75 2.22
N GLY A 141 0.03 -16.76 2.86
CA GLY A 141 -1.26 -16.95 3.49
C GLY A 141 -2.44 -16.50 2.65
N ARG A 142 -3.61 -16.75 3.21
CA ARG A 142 -4.88 -16.52 2.52
C ARG A 142 -5.24 -15.06 2.35
N ASP A 143 -4.69 -14.19 3.20
CA ASP A 143 -5.01 -12.77 3.14
C ASP A 143 -4.55 -12.15 1.82
N ILE A 144 -3.40 -12.60 1.36
CA ILE A 144 -2.87 -12.17 0.08
C ILE A 144 -3.67 -12.75 -1.07
N ASP A 145 -4.15 -13.99 -0.92
CA ASP A 145 -4.94 -14.64 -1.97
C ASP A 145 -6.17 -13.81 -2.34
N GLY A 146 -6.84 -13.26 -1.33
CA GLY A 146 -8.02 -12.42 -1.59
C GLY A 146 -7.67 -11.17 -2.37
N ALA A 147 -6.63 -10.44 -1.93
CA ALA A 147 -6.20 -9.22 -2.60
C ALA A 147 -5.69 -9.51 -4.00
N CYS A 148 -4.86 -10.55 -4.13
CA CYS A 148 -4.32 -10.94 -5.44
C CYS A 148 -5.44 -11.36 -6.39
N GLY A 149 -6.44 -12.05 -5.88
CA GLY A 149 -7.58 -12.45 -6.70
C GLY A 149 -8.32 -11.27 -7.27
N GLN A 150 -8.54 -10.23 -6.46
CA GLN A 150 -9.20 -9.03 -6.93
C GLN A 150 -8.38 -8.29 -7.97
N LEU A 151 -7.10 -8.13 -7.72
CA LEU A 151 -6.22 -7.45 -8.66
C LEU A 151 -6.17 -8.19 -9.99
N ARG A 152 -6.05 -9.51 -9.93
CA ARG A 152 -5.99 -10.33 -11.13
C ARG A 152 -7.28 -10.23 -11.94
N LYS A 153 -8.41 -10.31 -11.27
CA LYS A 153 -9.72 -10.23 -11.95
C LYS A 153 -9.86 -8.92 -12.70
N ARG A 154 -9.50 -7.81 -12.08
CA ARG A 154 -9.59 -6.52 -12.72
C ARG A 154 -8.66 -6.37 -13.91
N TYR A 155 -7.45 -6.87 -13.75
CA TYR A 155 -6.47 -6.79 -14.82
C TYR A 155 -6.94 -7.60 -16.02
N SER A 156 -7.50 -8.79 -15.78
CA SER A 156 -8.05 -9.63 -16.84
C SER A 156 -9.23 -8.96 -17.53
N GLU A 157 -10.13 -8.36 -16.80
CA GLU A 157 -11.27 -7.64 -17.36
C GLU A 157 -10.83 -6.51 -18.27
N ARG A 158 -9.77 -5.81 -17.93
CA ARG A 158 -9.24 -4.74 -18.75
C ARG A 158 -8.62 -5.26 -20.04
N GLN A 159 -7.99 -6.41 -19.99
CA GLN A 159 -7.38 -7.00 -21.19
C GLN A 159 -8.42 -7.54 -22.16
N ASP A 160 -9.57 -7.94 -21.67
CA ASP A 160 -10.64 -8.50 -22.46
C ASP A 160 -11.54 -7.43 -23.11
N SER A 161 -11.40 -6.20 -22.73
CA SER A 161 -12.25 -5.11 -23.25
C SER A 161 -11.70 -4.39 -24.47
#